data_66ea5c6011162bceb15f112d02d4c78b
#
_entry.id   66ea5c6011162bceb15f112d02d4c78b
#
_cell.length_a   1.000
_cell.length_b   1.000
_cell.length_c   1.000
_cell.angle_alpha   90.00
_cell.angle_beta   90.00
_cell.angle_gamma   90.00
#
_symmetry.space_group_name_H-M   'P 1'
#
loop_
_entity.id
_entity.type
_entity.pdbx_description
1 polymer ?
#
loop_
_entity_poly.entity_id
_entity_poly.type
_entity_poly.pdbx_seq_one_letter_code
_entity_poly.pdbx_strand_id
1 'polypeptide(L)'
;MADGRSIVVFHPTSYRDSRPIGERFRDGDVVLCDLSWLEPDEAHRLVDFVAGLVFGLGGNIYKVTAHVLVLAPPGVTVLDDAEHLTGSFYNQS
;
A
#
# COMPACT_ATOMS: atom_id res chain seq x y z
N MET A 1 18.14 -8.82 -1.61
CA MET A 1 18.18 -8.48 -1.44
C MET A 1 18.09 -8.11 -0.69
N ALA A 2 18.13 -8.01 -0.47
CA ALA A 2 18.04 -7.81 0.44
C ALA A 2 18.10 -6.58 1.00
N ASP A 3 18.13 -5.60 0.62
CA ASP A 3 18.09 -4.35 1.21
C ASP A 3 16.78 -3.77 1.10
N GLY A 4 15.73 -4.51 0.91
CA GLY A 4 14.43 -3.94 0.93
C GLY A 4 14.17 -2.97 -0.19
N ARG A 5 14.65 -3.28 -1.34
CA ARG A 5 14.42 -2.41 -2.44
C ARG A 5 13.61 -3.02 -3.52
N SER A 6 12.80 -4.01 -3.20
CA SER A 6 11.93 -4.66 -4.16
C SER A 6 10.61 -3.94 -4.26
N ILE A 7 9.93 -4.12 -5.36
CA ILE A 7 8.53 -3.78 -5.49
C ILE A 7 7.78 -5.10 -5.49
N VAL A 8 6.92 -5.29 -4.52
CA VAL A 8 6.22 -6.55 -4.33
C VAL A 8 4.76 -6.33 -4.66
N VAL A 9 4.20 -7.20 -5.48
CA VAL A 9 2.81 -7.09 -5.90
C VAL A 9 2.01 -8.16 -5.20
N PHE A 10 0.93 -7.74 -4.55
CA PHE A 10 0.02 -8.66 -3.88
C PHE A 10 -1.36 -8.57 -4.51
N HIS A 11 -2.01 -9.73 -4.61
CA HIS A 11 -3.41 -9.80 -5.02
C HIS A 11 -4.16 -10.47 -3.87
N PRO A 12 -4.40 -9.77 -2.77
CA PRO A 12 -4.99 -10.41 -1.60
C PRO A 12 -6.40 -10.90 -1.86
N THR A 13 -6.75 -12.03 -1.27
CA THR A 13 -8.07 -12.60 -1.38
C THR A 13 -8.78 -12.65 -0.04
N SER A 14 -8.10 -12.23 1.02
CA SER A 14 -8.66 -12.20 2.36
C SER A 14 -7.92 -11.14 3.15
N TYR A 15 -8.58 -10.57 4.18
CA TYR A 15 -7.88 -9.60 5.01
C TYR A 15 -6.71 -10.22 5.75
N ARG A 16 -6.66 -11.56 5.82
CA ARG A 16 -5.51 -12.22 6.44
C ARG A 16 -4.23 -12.00 5.69
N ASP A 17 -4.33 -11.63 4.43
CA ASP A 17 -3.15 -11.33 3.65
C ASP A 17 -2.53 -10.01 4.06
N SER A 18 -3.18 -9.26 4.95
CA SER A 18 -2.60 -8.02 5.44
C SER A 18 -1.28 -8.25 6.16
N ARG A 19 -1.11 -9.42 6.79
CA ARG A 19 0.11 -9.66 7.52
C ARG A 19 1.35 -9.76 6.63
N PRO A 20 1.37 -10.61 5.60
CA PRO A 20 2.53 -10.63 4.72
C PRO A 20 2.72 -9.31 3.99
N ILE A 21 1.66 -8.60 3.68
CA ILE A 21 1.78 -7.28 3.08
C ILE A 21 2.50 -6.35 4.04
N GLY A 22 2.08 -6.34 5.29
CA GLY A 22 2.69 -5.47 6.30
C GLY A 22 4.14 -5.82 6.55
N GLU A 23 4.47 -7.11 6.53
CA GLU A 23 5.84 -7.53 6.76
C GLU A 23 6.76 -7.04 5.65
N ARG A 24 6.32 -7.11 4.40
CA ARG A 24 7.13 -6.62 3.30
C ARG A 24 7.30 -5.12 3.39
N PHE A 25 6.24 -4.42 3.73
CA PHE A 25 6.34 -2.98 3.87
C PHE A 25 7.29 -2.61 5.00
N ARG A 26 7.18 -3.30 6.12
CA ARG A 26 8.06 -3.02 7.26
C ARG A 26 9.52 -3.27 6.90
N ASP A 27 9.78 -4.22 6.03
CA ASP A 27 11.13 -4.52 5.61
C ASP A 27 11.70 -3.51 4.61
N GLY A 28 10.90 -2.54 4.22
CA GLY A 28 11.39 -1.47 3.34
C GLY A 28 11.01 -1.64 1.88
N ASP A 29 10.22 -2.65 1.55
CA ASP A 29 9.80 -2.84 0.16
C ASP A 29 8.65 -1.91 -0.18
N VAL A 30 8.54 -1.56 -1.44
CA VAL A 30 7.35 -0.90 -1.96
C VAL A 30 6.34 -2.00 -2.25
N VAL A 31 5.12 -1.83 -1.78
CA VAL A 31 4.10 -2.86 -1.93
C VAL A 31 2.96 -2.32 -2.77
N LEU A 32 2.60 -3.05 -3.82
CA LEU A 32 1.45 -2.72 -4.63
C LEU A 32 0.37 -3.75 -4.31
N CYS A 33 -0.80 -3.26 -3.93
CA CYS A 33 -1.91 -4.12 -3.54
C CYS A 33 -3.05 -3.97 -4.52
N ASP A 34 -3.40 -5.06 -5.17
CA ASP A 34 -4.57 -5.09 -6.05
C ASP A 34 -5.73 -5.64 -5.22
N LEU A 35 -6.67 -4.79 -4.87
CA LEU A 35 -7.77 -5.14 -3.98
C LEU A 35 -8.97 -5.70 -4.70
N SER A 36 -8.89 -5.87 -6.01
CA SER A 36 -10.06 -6.23 -6.80
C SER A 36 -10.56 -7.64 -6.52
N TRP A 37 -9.75 -8.46 -5.86
CA TRP A 37 -10.16 -9.83 -5.53
C TRP A 37 -10.83 -9.94 -4.17
N LEU A 38 -10.90 -8.83 -3.42
CA LEU A 38 -11.47 -8.86 -2.07
C LEU A 38 -12.93 -8.46 -2.09
N GLU A 39 -13.70 -9.06 -1.19
CA GLU A 39 -15.03 -8.56 -0.92
C GLU A 39 -14.90 -7.20 -0.24
N PRO A 40 -15.87 -6.32 -0.38
CA PRO A 40 -15.75 -4.96 0.17
C PRO A 40 -15.42 -4.90 1.66
N ASP A 41 -16.03 -5.75 2.46
CA ASP A 41 -15.74 -5.74 3.89
C ASP A 41 -14.31 -6.14 4.18
N GLU A 42 -13.80 -7.11 3.44
CA GLU A 42 -12.45 -7.55 3.64
C GLU A 42 -11.45 -6.50 3.16
N ALA A 43 -11.78 -5.83 2.07
CA ALA A 43 -10.94 -4.75 1.58
C ALA A 43 -10.84 -3.65 2.62
N HIS A 44 -11.96 -3.28 3.23
CA HIS A 44 -11.96 -2.26 4.25
C HIS A 44 -11.07 -2.65 5.43
N ARG A 45 -11.19 -3.89 5.88
CA ARG A 45 -10.38 -4.34 7.01
C ARG A 45 -8.91 -4.35 6.67
N LEU A 46 -8.57 -4.78 5.47
CA LEU A 46 -7.18 -4.84 5.06
C LEU A 46 -6.61 -3.43 4.96
N VAL A 47 -7.34 -2.52 4.35
CA VAL A 47 -6.87 -1.15 4.20
C VAL A 47 -6.70 -0.48 5.56
N ASP A 48 -7.64 -0.71 6.48
CA ASP A 48 -7.52 -0.12 7.82
C ASP A 48 -6.25 -0.57 8.52
N PHE A 49 -5.94 -1.86 8.41
CA PHE A 49 -4.74 -2.37 9.05
C PHE A 49 -3.49 -1.79 8.41
N VAL A 50 -3.41 -1.84 7.08
CA VAL A 50 -2.18 -1.39 6.44
C VAL A 50 -2.02 0.12 6.56
N ALA A 51 -3.12 0.86 6.61
CA ALA A 51 -3.02 2.31 6.78
C ALA A 51 -2.40 2.65 8.14
N GLY A 52 -2.84 1.96 9.17
CA GLY A 52 -2.27 2.19 10.49
C GLY A 52 -0.79 1.87 10.53
N LEU A 53 -0.41 0.77 9.91
CA LEU A 53 0.99 0.39 9.87
C LEU A 53 1.82 1.37 9.07
N VAL A 54 1.34 1.75 7.90
CA VAL A 54 2.08 2.65 7.02
C VAL A 54 2.29 4.00 7.71
N PHE A 55 1.23 4.57 8.28
CA PHE A 55 1.38 5.84 8.99
C PHE A 55 2.28 5.68 10.20
N GLY A 56 2.17 4.58 10.91
CA GLY A 56 3.01 4.35 12.09
C GLY A 56 4.48 4.28 11.75
N LEU A 57 4.80 3.88 10.54
CA LEU A 57 6.18 3.79 10.10
C LEU A 57 6.62 4.96 9.23
N GLY A 58 5.78 5.96 9.09
CA GLY A 58 6.17 7.17 8.37
C GLY A 58 6.10 7.08 6.86
N GLY A 59 5.38 6.10 6.35
CA GLY A 59 5.23 5.97 4.90
C GLY A 59 3.98 6.63 4.38
N ASN A 60 3.65 6.34 3.14
CA ASN A 60 2.48 6.90 2.49
C ASN A 60 1.74 5.83 1.71
N ILE A 61 0.46 6.07 1.49
CA ILE A 61 -0.36 5.21 0.65
C ILE A 61 -0.85 6.05 -0.51
N TYR A 62 -0.68 5.53 -1.71
CA TYR A 62 -1.15 6.18 -2.92
C TYR A 62 -2.20 5.30 -3.59
N LYS A 63 -3.31 5.89 -3.95
CA LYS A 63 -4.37 5.17 -4.62
C LYS A 63 -4.16 5.36 -6.12
N VAL A 64 -3.70 4.33 -6.78
CA VAL A 64 -3.37 4.40 -8.19
C VAL A 64 -4.62 4.28 -9.04
N THR A 65 -5.50 3.37 -8.67
CA THR A 65 -6.81 3.23 -9.29
C THR A 65 -7.81 2.96 -8.18
N ALA A 66 -9.05 2.75 -8.55
CA ALA A 66 -10.09 2.48 -7.57
C ALA A 66 -9.76 1.27 -6.71
N HIS A 67 -8.99 0.33 -7.25
CA HIS A 67 -8.72 -0.92 -6.56
C HIS A 67 -7.25 -1.21 -6.36
N VAL A 68 -6.36 -0.28 -6.68
CA VAL A 68 -4.93 -0.53 -6.57
C VAL A 68 -4.29 0.52 -5.69
N LEU A 69 -3.63 0.06 -4.64
CA LEU A 69 -2.91 0.93 -3.72
C LEU A 69 -1.42 0.64 -3.81
N VAL A 70 -0.61 1.67 -3.62
CA VAL A 70 0.83 1.51 -3.46
C VAL A 70 1.19 1.99 -2.07
N LEU A 71 1.88 1.12 -1.33
CA LEU A 71 2.39 1.45 -0.01
C LEU A 71 3.85 1.82 -0.17
N ALA A 72 4.18 3.06 0.10
CA ALA A 72 5.52 3.57 -0.10
C ALA A 72 6.22 3.79 1.23
N PRO A 73 7.37 3.15 1.45
CA PRO A 73 8.13 3.38 2.67
C PRO A 73 8.62 4.81 2.77
N PRO A 74 9.07 5.24 3.94
CA PRO A 74 9.60 6.59 4.09
C PRO A 74 10.70 6.86 3.06
N GLY A 75 10.66 8.01 2.48
CA GLY A 75 11.67 8.42 1.50
C GLY A 75 11.38 7.99 0.07
N VAL A 76 10.35 7.20 -0.14
CA VAL A 76 9.98 6.77 -1.48
C VAL A 76 8.82 7.62 -1.95
N THR A 77 8.94 8.17 -3.15
CA THR A 77 7.88 8.98 -3.73
C THR A 77 7.27 8.23 -4.90
N VAL A 78 5.96 8.26 -4.98
CA VAL A 78 5.25 7.67 -6.10
C VAL A 78 4.86 8.82 -7.03
N LEU A 79 5.28 8.74 -8.28
CA LEU A 79 4.94 9.76 -9.27
C LEU A 79 3.89 9.19 -10.19
N ASP A 80 2.81 9.90 -10.34
CA ASP A 80 1.73 9.47 -11.20
C ASP A 80 1.59 10.50 -12.32
N ASP A 81 1.74 10.01 -13.55
CA ASP A 81 1.76 10.87 -14.67
C ASP A 81 0.42 11.37 -15.08
N ALA A 82 -0.60 10.88 -14.51
CA ALA A 82 -1.89 11.32 -14.84
C ALA A 82 -2.16 12.56 -14.15
N GLU A 83 -2.05 13.51 -14.36
CA GLU A 83 -2.33 14.65 -13.88
C GLU A 83 -2.46 14.86 -12.68
N HIS A 84 -2.44 15.23 -12.26
CA HIS A 84 -2.48 15.69 -11.17
C HIS A 84 -2.71 14.95 -10.17
N LEU A 85 -2.55 14.54 -9.94
CA LEU A 85 -2.78 13.99 -9.19
C LEU A 85 -2.69 13.62 -8.19
N THR A 86 -2.65 13.51 -7.71
CA THR A 86 -2.81 12.79 -7.02
C THR A 86 -2.44 12.72 -5.84
N GLY A 87 -2.31 12.76 -5.22
CA GLY A 87 -2.08 12.75 -4.03
C GLY A 87 -2.16 11.65 -3.24
N SER A 88 -1.67 11.61 -2.08
CA SER A 88 -1.73 10.46 -1.31
C SER A 88 -3.09 10.26 -0.79
N PHE A 89 -3.48 9.03 -0.68
CA PHE A 89 -4.78 8.64 -0.29
C PHE A 89 -5.10 9.05 1.12
N TYR A 90 -4.22 8.84 2.07
CA TYR A 90 -4.44 9.21 3.42
C TYR A 90 -3.57 10.35 3.86
N ASN A 91 -2.68 10.81 3.09
CA ASN A 91 -1.80 11.82 3.47
C ASN A 91 -2.33 13.07 3.07
N GLN A 92 -2.59 13.97 3.89
CA GLN A 92 -3.11 15.05 3.54
C GLN A 92 -2.27 16.05 3.40
N SER A 93 -1.25 16.12 3.42
CA SER A 93 -0.41 17.20 3.30
C SER A 93 -0.41 17.92 2.29
#